data_c47a4f8bda14207b13706c58501efe71
#
_entry.id   c47a4f8bda14207b13706c58501efe71
#
_cell.length_a   1.000
_cell.length_b   1.000
_cell.length_c   1.000
_cell.angle_alpha   90.00
_cell.angle_beta   90.00
_cell.angle_gamma   90.00
#
_symmetry.space_group_name_H-M   'P 1'
#
loop_
_entity.id
_entity.type
_entity.pdbx_description
1 polymer ?
#
loop_
_entity_poly.entity_id
_entity_poly.type
_entity_poly.pdbx_seq_one_letter_code
_entity_poly.pdbx_strand_id
1 'polypeptide(L)'
;KWSPEQVAHVVGIAYKTVYNWIDQGLLDVQLPDLPDHGIRRHRAKEKRGTFSHGRSIEERPHKIETRQEFGHFEADTVLSGKRKGQAVATFVERKSRLTIVKRLHGRDSQSMTQAVLELASQLQDKLKTLTVDHGKEFANYQAIEQLTGTQVYFAHAYSPHERGSNENRNRVLRRFIPKGQA
;
A
#
# COMPACT_ATOMS: atom_id res chain seq x y z
N LYS A 1 -14.69 5.77 -12.30
CA LYS A 1 -14.10 6.41 -13.51
C LYS A 1 -12.73 5.82 -13.80
N TRP A 2 -12.39 5.59 -15.05
CA TRP A 2 -11.07 5.10 -15.45
C TRP A 2 -10.06 6.26 -15.47
N SER A 3 -8.78 5.93 -15.22
CA SER A 3 -7.70 6.90 -15.41
C SER A 3 -7.32 6.99 -16.89
N PRO A 4 -6.70 8.10 -17.35
CA PRO A 4 -6.19 8.23 -18.72
C PRO A 4 -5.29 7.07 -19.15
N GLU A 5 -4.48 6.52 -18.23
CA GLU A 5 -3.62 5.37 -18.49
C GLU A 5 -4.43 4.09 -18.73
N GLN A 6 -5.52 3.89 -17.97
CA GLN A 6 -6.40 2.73 -18.16
C GLN A 6 -7.15 2.81 -19.48
N VAL A 7 -7.66 4.01 -19.84
CA VAL A 7 -8.29 4.24 -21.14
C VAL A 7 -7.30 3.99 -22.28
N ALA A 8 -6.11 4.57 -22.19
CA ALA A 8 -5.07 4.42 -23.20
C ALA A 8 -4.68 2.95 -23.43
N HIS A 9 -4.58 2.18 -22.34
CA HIS A 9 -4.27 0.75 -22.41
C HIS A 9 -5.36 -0.04 -23.16
N VAL A 10 -6.65 0.23 -22.87
CA VAL A 10 -7.77 -0.48 -23.48
C VAL A 10 -7.95 -0.10 -24.94
N VAL A 11 -7.74 1.20 -25.28
CA VAL A 11 -7.90 1.71 -26.65
C VAL A 11 -6.64 1.47 -27.51
N GLY A 12 -5.51 1.10 -26.91
CA GLY A 12 -4.27 0.83 -27.63
C GLY A 12 -3.51 2.09 -28.08
N ILE A 13 -3.65 3.21 -27.35
CA ILE A 13 -2.98 4.49 -27.66
C ILE A 13 -2.02 4.90 -26.55
N ALA A 14 -1.15 5.90 -26.81
CA ALA A 14 -0.28 6.44 -25.78
C ALA A 14 -1.11 7.26 -24.75
N TYR A 15 -0.85 7.06 -23.46
CA TYR A 15 -1.57 7.79 -22.39
C TYR A 15 -1.41 9.32 -22.51
N LYS A 16 -0.29 9.78 -23.03
CA LYS A 16 -0.03 11.19 -23.33
C LYS A 16 -1.04 11.78 -24.30
N THR A 17 -1.51 10.99 -25.26
CA THR A 17 -2.54 11.40 -26.22
C THR A 17 -3.86 11.70 -25.51
N VAL A 18 -4.25 10.87 -24.54
CA VAL A 18 -5.47 11.10 -23.76
C VAL A 18 -5.38 12.39 -22.94
N TYR A 19 -4.24 12.65 -22.30
CA TYR A 19 -4.02 13.91 -21.60
C TYR A 19 -4.05 15.13 -22.52
N ASN A 20 -3.44 15.03 -23.71
CA ASN A 20 -3.50 16.11 -24.70
C ASN A 20 -4.93 16.41 -25.15
N TRP A 21 -5.75 15.37 -25.33
CA TRP A 21 -7.17 15.56 -25.68
C TRP A 21 -7.97 16.24 -24.57
N ILE A 22 -7.67 15.93 -23.30
CA ILE A 22 -8.27 16.61 -22.14
C ILE A 22 -7.85 18.09 -22.12
N ASP A 23 -6.56 18.36 -22.30
CA ASP A 23 -6.01 19.73 -22.28
C ASP A 23 -6.55 20.58 -23.44
N GLN A 24 -6.82 19.96 -24.60
CA GLN A 24 -7.40 20.61 -25.77
C GLN A 24 -8.92 20.72 -25.74
N GLY A 25 -9.58 20.20 -24.69
CA GLY A 25 -11.04 20.20 -24.55
C GLY A 25 -11.76 19.28 -25.53
N LEU A 26 -11.06 18.31 -26.12
CA LEU A 26 -11.64 17.33 -27.08
C LEU A 26 -12.46 16.23 -26.41
N LEU A 27 -12.35 16.12 -25.06
CA LEU A 27 -13.10 15.19 -24.24
C LEU A 27 -13.93 15.99 -23.23
N ASP A 28 -15.14 15.52 -22.93
CA ASP A 28 -16.00 16.09 -21.88
C ASP A 28 -15.53 15.64 -20.49
N VAL A 29 -14.26 15.85 -20.22
CA VAL A 29 -13.59 15.54 -18.94
C VAL A 29 -12.52 16.60 -18.71
N GLN A 30 -12.46 17.13 -17.49
CA GLN A 30 -11.42 18.07 -17.07
C GLN A 30 -10.42 17.42 -16.10
N LEU A 31 -9.24 18.03 -15.93
CA LEU A 31 -8.21 17.52 -14.98
C LEU A 31 -8.74 17.30 -13.55
N PRO A 32 -9.60 18.16 -12.98
CA PRO A 32 -10.20 17.91 -11.66
C PRO A 32 -11.10 16.66 -11.59
N ASP A 33 -11.66 16.20 -12.71
CA ASP A 33 -12.51 15.01 -12.79
C ASP A 33 -11.71 13.71 -12.75
N LEU A 34 -10.41 13.79 -13.00
CA LEU A 34 -9.53 12.64 -12.98
C LEU A 34 -9.34 12.09 -11.57
N PRO A 35 -9.03 10.80 -11.43
CA PRO A 35 -8.87 10.15 -10.10
C PRO A 35 -7.90 10.86 -9.15
N ASP A 36 -6.87 11.51 -9.68
CA ASP A 36 -5.87 12.24 -8.91
C ASP A 36 -6.08 13.78 -8.97
N HIS A 37 -7.21 14.24 -9.52
CA HIS A 37 -7.61 15.66 -9.65
C HIS A 37 -6.54 16.55 -10.31
N GLY A 38 -5.67 16.01 -11.14
CA GLY A 38 -4.56 16.73 -11.78
C GLY A 38 -3.49 17.27 -10.81
N ILE A 39 -3.60 17.00 -9.51
CA ILE A 39 -2.70 17.55 -8.49
C ILE A 39 -1.45 16.69 -8.36
N ARG A 40 -0.32 17.17 -8.88
CA ARG A 40 0.99 16.60 -8.61
C ARG A 40 1.46 17.06 -7.22
N ARG A 41 1.29 16.22 -6.20
CA ARG A 41 1.74 16.55 -4.85
C ARG A 41 3.24 16.34 -4.73
N HIS A 42 3.99 17.39 -4.35
CA HIS A 42 5.35 17.22 -3.87
C HIS A 42 5.34 16.44 -2.55
N ARG A 43 6.19 15.43 -2.44
CA ARG A 43 6.34 14.67 -1.18
C ARG A 43 6.93 15.59 -0.11
N ALA A 44 6.21 15.77 0.99
CA ALA A 44 6.77 16.38 2.18
C ALA A 44 7.90 15.49 2.75
N LYS A 45 8.96 16.14 3.29
CA LYS A 45 10.04 15.41 3.96
C LYS A 45 9.46 14.57 5.11
N GLU A 46 9.77 13.28 5.16
CA GLU A 46 9.35 12.37 6.22
C GLU A 46 10.00 12.81 7.55
N LYS A 47 9.18 13.08 8.55
CA LYS A 47 9.60 13.48 9.91
C LYS A 47 9.28 12.41 10.96
N ARG A 48 8.73 11.26 10.57
CA ARG A 48 8.38 10.20 11.51
C ARG A 48 9.64 9.48 11.98
N GLY A 49 9.70 9.16 13.27
CA GLY A 49 10.76 8.32 13.80
C GLY A 49 10.67 6.91 13.18
N THR A 50 11.80 6.38 12.78
CA THR A 50 11.95 5.01 12.29
C THR A 50 12.71 4.19 13.34
N PHE A 51 12.53 2.87 13.34
CA PHE A 51 13.42 1.96 14.05
C PHE A 51 14.31 1.25 13.00
N SER A 52 15.50 0.79 13.43
CA SER A 52 16.55 0.29 12.52
C SER A 52 16.80 -1.22 12.65
N HIS A 53 15.90 -1.95 13.29
CA HIS A 53 16.04 -3.38 13.51
C HIS A 53 15.08 -4.16 12.61
N GLY A 54 15.45 -5.41 12.33
CA GLY A 54 14.65 -6.33 11.53
C GLY A 54 15.39 -6.81 10.28
N ARG A 55 14.84 -7.83 9.65
CA ARG A 55 15.43 -8.47 8.46
C ARG A 55 15.28 -7.56 7.24
N SER A 56 16.39 -7.25 6.59
CA SER A 56 16.39 -6.39 5.39
C SER A 56 15.62 -7.05 4.24
N ILE A 57 15.03 -6.22 3.37
CA ILE A 57 14.42 -6.70 2.12
C ILE A 57 15.43 -7.43 1.23
N GLU A 58 16.72 -7.14 1.35
CA GLU A 58 17.79 -7.83 0.60
C GLU A 58 17.92 -9.30 1.02
N GLU A 59 17.56 -9.64 2.25
CA GLU A 59 17.53 -11.03 2.74
C GLU A 59 16.30 -11.81 2.25
N ARG A 60 15.37 -11.12 1.58
CA ARG A 60 14.15 -11.72 1.06
C ARG A 60 14.47 -12.62 -0.13
N PRO A 61 14.07 -13.91 -0.12
CA PRO A 61 14.32 -14.82 -1.22
C PRO A 61 13.83 -14.26 -2.56
N HIS A 62 14.68 -14.32 -3.60
CA HIS A 62 14.42 -13.79 -4.94
C HIS A 62 13.12 -14.36 -5.55
N LYS A 63 12.75 -15.60 -5.24
CA LYS A 63 11.48 -16.21 -5.68
C LYS A 63 10.25 -15.39 -5.30
N ILE A 64 10.30 -14.57 -4.24
CA ILE A 64 9.20 -13.71 -3.82
C ILE A 64 9.03 -12.53 -4.80
N GLU A 65 10.09 -12.10 -5.45
CA GLU A 65 10.06 -11.01 -6.44
C GLU A 65 9.38 -11.42 -7.73
N THR A 66 9.45 -12.70 -8.10
CA THR A 66 8.81 -13.23 -9.30
C THR A 66 7.27 -13.21 -9.23
N ARG A 67 6.71 -13.04 -8.04
CA ARG A 67 5.26 -12.98 -7.79
C ARG A 67 4.49 -14.21 -8.29
N GLN A 68 5.14 -15.36 -8.34
CA GLN A 68 4.51 -16.60 -8.82
C GLN A 68 3.78 -17.36 -7.72
N GLU A 69 4.15 -17.13 -6.46
CA GLU A 69 3.58 -17.81 -5.31
C GLU A 69 2.64 -16.89 -4.53
N PHE A 70 1.51 -17.42 -4.07
CA PHE A 70 0.58 -16.71 -3.16
C PHE A 70 1.09 -16.77 -1.73
N GLY A 71 0.78 -15.72 -0.95
CA GLY A 71 1.10 -15.65 0.48
C GLY A 71 2.15 -14.61 0.84
N HIS A 72 2.62 -13.85 -0.14
CA HIS A 72 3.59 -12.77 0.07
C HIS A 72 2.89 -11.42 0.04
N PHE A 73 2.78 -10.77 1.19
CA PHE A 73 2.04 -9.53 1.35
C PHE A 73 2.95 -8.33 1.55
N GLU A 74 2.50 -7.19 1.07
CA GLU A 74 3.03 -5.87 1.44
C GLU A 74 2.03 -5.24 2.42
N ALA A 75 2.51 -4.66 3.53
CA ALA A 75 1.63 -3.98 4.49
C ALA A 75 2.00 -2.51 4.67
N ASP A 76 0.99 -1.70 4.96
CA ASP A 76 1.13 -0.27 5.21
C ASP A 76 -0.02 0.25 6.06
N THR A 77 0.14 1.45 6.62
CA THR A 77 -0.88 2.14 7.38
C THR A 77 -1.43 3.34 6.62
N VAL A 78 -2.72 3.36 6.39
CA VAL A 78 -3.42 4.48 5.75
C VAL A 78 -4.19 5.28 6.79
N LEU A 79 -3.81 6.55 6.95
CA LEU A 79 -4.37 7.44 7.97
C LEU A 79 -5.58 8.21 7.45
N SER A 80 -6.61 8.43 8.29
CA SER A 80 -7.77 9.27 7.97
C SER A 80 -7.36 10.72 7.60
N GLY A 81 -6.39 11.28 8.28
CA GLY A 81 -5.85 12.62 8.02
C GLY A 81 -6.51 13.75 8.81
N LYS A 82 -7.79 13.70 9.14
CA LYS A 82 -8.48 14.72 9.96
C LYS A 82 -8.74 14.26 11.39
N ARG A 83 -9.15 13.02 11.59
CA ARG A 83 -9.39 12.48 12.92
C ARG A 83 -8.14 11.81 13.46
N LYS A 84 -7.61 12.33 14.57
CA LYS A 84 -6.47 11.72 15.26
C LYS A 84 -6.82 10.29 15.68
N GLY A 85 -5.90 9.35 15.44
CA GLY A 85 -6.04 7.95 15.87
C GLY A 85 -6.78 7.03 14.92
N GLN A 86 -7.48 7.54 13.90
CA GLN A 86 -8.13 6.67 12.93
C GLN A 86 -7.18 6.27 11.80
N ALA A 87 -6.99 4.98 11.67
CA ALA A 87 -6.13 4.38 10.67
C ALA A 87 -6.68 3.03 10.23
N VAL A 88 -6.30 2.61 9.05
CA VAL A 88 -6.51 1.25 8.56
C VAL A 88 -5.17 0.64 8.17
N ALA A 89 -4.98 -0.64 8.46
CA ALA A 89 -3.92 -1.43 7.88
C ALA A 89 -4.36 -1.91 6.49
N THR A 90 -3.49 -1.80 5.52
CA THR A 90 -3.69 -2.37 4.18
C THR A 90 -2.70 -3.49 3.95
N PHE A 91 -3.18 -4.62 3.51
CA PHE A 91 -2.40 -5.81 3.19
C PHE A 91 -2.63 -6.14 1.73
N VAL A 92 -1.59 -6.07 0.91
CA VAL A 92 -1.67 -6.32 -0.53
C VAL A 92 -0.88 -7.58 -0.87
N GLU A 93 -1.56 -8.60 -1.35
CA GLU A 93 -0.92 -9.82 -1.83
C GLU A 93 -0.25 -9.58 -3.18
N ARG A 94 1.02 -10.00 -3.31
CA ARG A 94 1.88 -9.59 -4.43
C ARG A 94 1.55 -10.25 -5.76
N LYS A 95 1.06 -11.51 -5.76
CA LYS A 95 0.68 -12.25 -6.97
C LYS A 95 -0.70 -11.86 -7.47
N SER A 96 -1.70 -12.01 -6.64
CA SER A 96 -3.12 -11.82 -6.99
C SER A 96 -3.56 -10.36 -6.96
N ARG A 97 -2.81 -9.49 -6.29
CA ARG A 97 -3.19 -8.12 -5.98
C ARG A 97 -4.42 -8.02 -5.06
N LEU A 98 -4.79 -9.11 -4.41
CA LEU A 98 -5.82 -9.10 -3.37
C LEU A 98 -5.45 -8.05 -2.32
N THR A 99 -6.38 -7.17 -2.03
CA THR A 99 -6.19 -6.11 -1.03
C THR A 99 -7.15 -6.35 0.12
N ILE A 100 -6.61 -6.54 1.30
CA ILE A 100 -7.36 -6.68 2.55
C ILE A 100 -7.13 -5.43 3.38
N VAL A 101 -8.20 -4.87 3.91
CA VAL A 101 -8.17 -3.66 4.74
C VAL A 101 -8.72 -4.01 6.11
N LYS A 102 -7.96 -3.66 7.16
CA LYS A 102 -8.36 -3.84 8.56
C LYS A 102 -8.39 -2.50 9.28
N ARG A 103 -9.44 -2.24 10.02
CA ARG A 103 -9.48 -1.07 10.90
C ARG A 103 -8.48 -1.27 12.05
N LEU A 104 -7.68 -0.25 12.31
CA LEU A 104 -6.81 -0.22 13.48
C LEU A 104 -7.52 0.50 14.64
N HIS A 105 -7.38 -0.01 15.85
CA HIS A 105 -7.90 0.63 17.05
C HIS A 105 -6.99 1.78 17.53
N GLY A 106 -5.71 1.77 17.12
CA GLY A 106 -4.72 2.79 17.38
C GLY A 106 -3.66 2.82 16.27
N ARG A 107 -2.67 3.72 16.41
CA ARG A 107 -1.52 3.84 15.51
C ARG A 107 -0.24 3.27 16.15
N ASP A 108 -0.42 2.30 17.00
CA ASP A 108 0.64 1.63 17.75
C ASP A 108 0.93 0.25 17.17
N SER A 109 2.04 -0.32 17.62
CA SER A 109 2.48 -1.64 17.17
C SER A 109 1.57 -2.78 17.65
N GLN A 110 0.87 -2.60 18.77
CA GLN A 110 -0.06 -3.60 19.28
C GLN A 110 -1.28 -3.73 18.38
N SER A 111 -1.88 -2.59 17.96
CA SER A 111 -3.01 -2.57 17.02
C SER A 111 -2.64 -3.20 15.67
N MET A 112 -1.41 -2.95 15.17
CA MET A 112 -0.92 -3.57 13.93
C MET A 112 -0.69 -5.07 14.12
N THR A 113 -0.10 -5.49 15.23
CA THR A 113 0.08 -6.92 15.55
C THR A 113 -1.26 -7.64 15.54
N GLN A 114 -2.27 -7.08 16.20
CA GLN A 114 -3.61 -7.66 16.21
C GLN A 114 -4.20 -7.79 14.80
N ALA A 115 -4.06 -6.76 13.96
CA ALA A 115 -4.54 -6.80 12.58
C ALA A 115 -3.83 -7.89 11.75
N VAL A 116 -2.54 -8.12 11.98
CA VAL A 116 -1.80 -9.21 11.31
C VAL A 116 -2.22 -10.58 11.82
N LEU A 117 -2.47 -10.75 13.12
CA LEU A 117 -2.99 -11.99 13.69
C LEU A 117 -4.35 -12.36 13.09
N GLU A 118 -5.24 -11.39 12.97
CA GLU A 118 -6.54 -11.58 12.31
C GLU A 118 -6.40 -11.94 10.83
N LEU A 119 -5.44 -11.32 10.13
CA LEU A 119 -5.11 -11.66 8.75
C LEU A 119 -4.60 -13.10 8.63
N ALA A 120 -3.66 -13.50 9.50
CA ALA A 120 -3.10 -14.85 9.52
C ALA A 120 -4.20 -15.90 9.76
N SER A 121 -5.07 -15.66 10.75
CA SER A 121 -6.22 -16.52 11.03
C SER A 121 -7.16 -16.67 9.82
N GLN A 122 -7.44 -15.58 9.10
CA GLN A 122 -8.30 -15.62 7.90
C GLN A 122 -7.66 -16.38 6.74
N LEU A 123 -6.33 -16.28 6.61
CA LEU A 123 -5.61 -16.90 5.50
C LEU A 123 -5.16 -18.33 5.77
N GLN A 124 -5.35 -18.85 6.98
CA GLN A 124 -5.03 -20.25 7.34
C GLN A 124 -3.67 -20.67 6.77
N ASP A 125 -2.59 -20.38 7.43
CA ASP A 125 -1.20 -20.74 7.07
C ASP A 125 -0.70 -20.25 5.67
N LYS A 126 -1.53 -19.52 4.93
CA LYS A 126 -1.16 -18.98 3.62
C LYS A 126 -0.43 -17.63 3.71
N LEU A 127 -0.32 -17.03 4.89
CA LEU A 127 0.47 -15.83 5.11
C LEU A 127 1.94 -16.22 5.34
N LYS A 128 2.76 -16.15 4.30
CA LYS A 128 4.16 -16.60 4.33
C LYS A 128 5.13 -15.50 4.71
N THR A 129 4.99 -14.35 4.08
CA THR A 129 5.88 -13.20 4.34
C THR A 129 5.11 -11.90 4.34
N LEU A 130 5.64 -10.94 5.09
CA LEU A 130 5.14 -9.58 5.15
C LEU A 130 6.28 -8.60 4.84
N THR A 131 6.13 -7.75 3.85
CA THR A 131 7.08 -6.69 3.54
C THR A 131 6.51 -5.35 4.01
N VAL A 132 7.27 -4.65 4.86
CA VAL A 132 6.84 -3.44 5.56
C VAL A 132 7.90 -2.34 5.47
N ASP A 133 7.56 -1.11 5.87
CA ASP A 133 8.58 -0.08 6.15
C ASP A 133 9.02 -0.10 7.62
N HIS A 134 9.99 0.76 7.95
CA HIS A 134 10.45 0.94 9.32
C HIS A 134 9.53 1.89 10.13
N GLY A 135 8.22 1.85 9.88
CA GLY A 135 7.23 2.55 10.70
C GLY A 135 7.15 1.96 12.11
N LYS A 136 6.93 2.80 13.12
CA LYS A 136 6.84 2.37 14.53
C LYS A 136 5.71 1.36 14.77
N GLU A 137 4.71 1.33 13.92
CA GLU A 137 3.62 0.36 13.95
C GLU A 137 4.09 -1.08 13.71
N PHE A 138 5.26 -1.28 13.10
CA PHE A 138 5.86 -2.60 12.88
C PHE A 138 6.96 -2.95 13.88
N ALA A 139 7.14 -2.14 14.94
CA ALA A 139 8.19 -2.38 15.95
C ALA A 139 8.05 -3.74 16.66
N ASN A 140 6.83 -4.29 16.76
CA ASN A 140 6.57 -5.61 17.36
C ASN A 140 6.66 -6.77 16.34
N TYR A 141 7.42 -6.62 15.27
CA TYR A 141 7.53 -7.64 14.21
C TYR A 141 7.94 -9.03 14.73
N GLN A 142 8.77 -9.10 15.77
CA GLN A 142 9.18 -10.35 16.39
C GLN A 142 7.98 -11.12 16.96
N ALA A 143 7.04 -10.43 17.61
CA ALA A 143 5.81 -11.05 18.10
C ALA A 143 4.93 -11.54 16.94
N ILE A 144 4.88 -10.79 15.82
CA ILE A 144 4.19 -11.24 14.61
C ILE A 144 4.80 -12.54 14.08
N GLU A 145 6.14 -12.60 13.95
CA GLU A 145 6.84 -13.80 13.49
C GLU A 145 6.61 -15.00 14.41
N GLN A 146 6.70 -14.79 15.72
CA GLN A 146 6.50 -15.87 16.72
C GLN A 146 5.08 -16.43 16.72
N LEU A 147 4.08 -15.56 16.62
CA LEU A 147 2.67 -15.96 16.74
C LEU A 147 2.07 -16.49 15.43
N THR A 148 2.62 -16.09 14.28
CA THR A 148 2.04 -16.46 12.97
C THR A 148 2.94 -17.33 12.11
N GLY A 149 4.22 -17.46 12.45
CA GLY A 149 5.22 -18.09 11.57
C GLY A 149 5.57 -17.28 10.31
N THR A 150 5.00 -16.08 10.16
CA THR A 150 5.21 -15.20 9.00
C THR A 150 6.55 -14.51 9.10
N GLN A 151 7.36 -14.55 8.06
CA GLN A 151 8.63 -13.80 8.02
C GLN A 151 8.39 -12.34 7.65
N VAL A 152 8.95 -11.41 8.43
CA VAL A 152 8.82 -9.96 8.19
C VAL A 152 10.10 -9.40 7.58
N TYR A 153 9.97 -8.69 6.47
CA TYR A 153 11.08 -8.02 5.77
C TYR A 153 10.84 -6.52 5.72
N PHE A 154 11.90 -5.75 5.93
CA PHE A 154 11.86 -4.30 5.99
C PHE A 154 12.42 -3.70 4.70
N ALA A 155 11.60 -2.91 4.02
CA ALA A 155 12.00 -2.14 2.84
C ALA A 155 12.98 -1.02 3.23
N HIS A 156 13.87 -0.64 2.31
CA HIS A 156 14.77 0.47 2.54
C HIS A 156 14.02 1.79 2.73
N ALA A 157 14.59 2.66 3.55
CA ALA A 157 14.09 4.01 3.69
C ALA A 157 14.09 4.73 2.33
N TYR A 158 13.01 5.45 2.04
CA TYR A 158 12.85 6.20 0.79
C TYR A 158 12.80 5.37 -0.51
N SER A 159 12.61 4.06 -0.43
CA SER A 159 12.51 3.13 -1.57
C SER A 159 11.05 2.66 -1.83
N PRO A 160 10.13 3.56 -2.25
CA PRO A 160 8.72 3.22 -2.41
C PRO A 160 8.48 2.15 -3.50
N HIS A 161 9.40 2.01 -4.47
CA HIS A 161 9.31 0.99 -5.52
C HIS A 161 9.36 -0.43 -4.96
N GLU A 162 10.00 -0.65 -3.83
CA GLU A 162 10.07 -1.96 -3.16
C GLU A 162 8.71 -2.41 -2.60
N ARG A 163 7.79 -1.44 -2.37
CA ARG A 163 6.40 -1.66 -1.97
C ARG A 163 5.39 -1.08 -2.96
N GLY A 164 5.74 -1.13 -4.25
CA GLY A 164 4.96 -0.51 -5.33
C GLY A 164 3.52 -1.06 -5.45
N SER A 165 3.28 -2.30 -5.03
CA SER A 165 1.92 -2.87 -4.99
C SER A 165 1.06 -2.15 -3.99
N ASN A 166 1.59 -1.90 -2.80
CA ASN A 166 0.87 -1.26 -1.71
C ASN A 166 0.62 0.24 -2.00
N GLU A 167 1.62 0.97 -2.51
CA GLU A 167 1.46 2.38 -2.90
C GLU A 167 0.33 2.55 -3.93
N ASN A 168 0.30 1.72 -4.97
CA ASN A 168 -0.75 1.75 -5.97
C ASN A 168 -2.13 1.43 -5.39
N ARG A 169 -2.23 0.40 -4.54
CA ARG A 169 -3.51 0.01 -3.91
C ARG A 169 -4.00 1.04 -2.90
N ASN A 170 -3.13 1.66 -2.15
CA ASN A 170 -3.48 2.76 -1.25
C ASN A 170 -4.02 3.97 -2.03
N ARG A 171 -3.48 4.25 -3.22
CA ARG A 171 -4.03 5.26 -4.13
C ARG A 171 -5.44 4.90 -4.60
N VAL A 172 -5.68 3.64 -4.97
CA VAL A 172 -7.03 3.17 -5.35
C VAL A 172 -7.97 3.24 -4.15
N LEU A 173 -7.54 2.80 -2.96
CA LEU A 173 -8.34 2.86 -1.73
C LEU A 173 -8.80 4.29 -1.43
N ARG A 174 -7.94 5.29 -1.69
CA ARG A 174 -8.25 6.71 -1.48
C ARG A 174 -9.38 7.25 -2.36
N ARG A 175 -9.74 6.56 -3.44
CA ARG A 175 -10.93 6.90 -4.25
C ARG A 175 -12.24 6.54 -3.56
N PHE A 176 -12.20 5.51 -2.71
CA PHE A 176 -13.36 5.04 -1.92
C PHE A 176 -13.39 5.63 -0.52
N ILE A 177 -12.22 5.85 0.07
CA ILE A 177 -12.04 6.44 1.39
C ILE A 177 -11.18 7.70 1.25
N PRO A 178 -11.76 8.83 0.85
CA PRO A 178 -11.02 10.08 0.70
C PRO A 178 -10.40 10.54 2.01
N LYS A 179 -9.28 11.25 1.92
CA LYS A 179 -8.59 11.77 3.10
C LYS A 179 -9.48 12.77 3.83
N GLY A 180 -9.76 12.51 5.10
CA GLY A 180 -10.60 13.37 5.96
C GLY A 180 -12.08 13.05 5.97
N GLN A 181 -12.50 12.01 5.26
CA GLN A 181 -13.80 11.35 5.44
C GLN A 181 -13.54 10.05 6.22
N ALA A 182 -14.16 9.91 7.35
CA ALA A 182 -14.19 8.69 8.16
C ALA A 182 -15.44 8.69 8.99
#